data_d0b505b588a435fce8433688ca8e7681
#
_entry.id   d0b505b588a435fce8433688ca8e7681
#
_cell.length_a   1.000
_cell.length_b   1.000
_cell.length_c   1.000
_cell.angle_alpha   90.00
_cell.angle_beta   90.00
_cell.angle_gamma   90.00
#
_symmetry.space_group_name_H-M   'P 1'
#
loop_
_entity.id
_entity.type
_entity.pdbx_description
1 polymer ?
#
loop_
_entity_poly.entity_id
_entity_poly.type
_entity_poly.pdbx_seq_one_letter_code
_entity_poly.pdbx_strand_id
1 'polypeptide(L)'
;STLAMTLSILNQGPYMDPMRLAAQVISGIGFLGAGVIWMDKDNIKRGLTTAANLWITACVGLTIGYGAYDLAIITVILMFVAMNLPKLVDKIGILPTREKEGNDSHNESTSDSDGE
;
A
#
# COMPACT_ATOMS: atom_id res chain seq x y z
N SER A 1 -1.66 16.66 -4.13
CA SER A 1 -0.63 16.93 -3.10
C SER A 1 0.40 17.96 -3.54
N THR A 2 1.01 17.82 -4.72
CA THR A 2 2.00 18.81 -5.26
C THR A 2 1.44 20.24 -5.26
N LEU A 3 0.27 20.45 -5.83
CA LEU A 3 -0.37 21.75 -5.93
C LEU A 3 -0.68 22.35 -4.55
N ALA A 4 -1.15 21.53 -3.61
CA ALA A 4 -1.42 21.94 -2.24
C ALA A 4 -0.14 22.41 -1.53
N MET A 5 0.96 21.67 -1.71
CA MET A 5 2.24 22.04 -1.11
C MET A 5 2.83 23.30 -1.73
N THR A 6 2.81 23.42 -3.07
CA THR A 6 3.29 24.62 -3.78
C THR A 6 2.49 25.84 -3.38
N LEU A 7 1.15 25.76 -3.31
CA LEU A 7 0.31 26.89 -2.87
C LEU A 7 0.60 27.27 -1.41
N SER A 8 0.88 26.28 -0.55
CA SER A 8 1.24 26.55 0.84
C SER A 8 2.55 27.32 0.97
N ILE A 9 3.53 26.99 0.13
CA ILE A 9 4.83 27.68 0.10
C ILE A 9 4.71 29.08 -0.49
N LEU A 10 3.94 29.25 -1.57
CA LEU A 10 3.75 30.54 -2.23
C LEU A 10 2.97 31.55 -1.38
N ASN A 11 2.06 31.05 -0.53
CA ASN A 11 1.18 31.88 0.30
C ASN A 11 1.67 31.97 1.76
N GLN A 12 2.99 32.00 1.98
CA GLN A 12 3.58 32.14 3.31
C GLN A 12 3.33 33.55 3.88
N GLY A 13 2.27 33.67 4.70
CA GLY A 13 2.10 34.81 5.60
C GLY A 13 2.88 34.59 6.91
N PRO A 14 3.10 35.63 7.74
CA PRO A 14 3.87 35.54 8.98
C PRO A 14 3.35 34.52 10.02
N TYR A 15 2.18 33.94 9.79
CA TYR A 15 1.52 33.00 10.68
C TYR A 15 1.10 31.68 9.98
N MET A 16 1.51 31.46 8.73
CA MET A 16 1.16 30.25 7.99
C MET A 16 2.29 29.22 7.99
N ASP A 17 2.00 28.04 8.58
CA ASP A 17 2.90 26.90 8.57
C ASP A 17 2.60 26.03 7.34
N PRO A 18 3.53 25.90 6.37
CA PRO A 18 3.35 25.07 5.18
C PRO A 18 3.15 23.59 5.51
N MET A 19 3.63 23.12 6.66
CA MET A 19 3.47 21.73 7.10
C MET A 19 2.02 21.38 7.48
N ARG A 20 1.17 22.35 7.81
CA ARG A 20 -0.24 22.09 8.12
C ARG A 20 -1.00 21.55 6.93
N LEU A 21 -0.80 22.07 5.73
CA LEU A 21 -1.42 21.55 4.51
C LEU A 21 -0.89 20.18 4.14
N ALA A 22 0.41 19.93 4.30
CA ALA A 22 1.00 18.61 4.11
C ALA A 22 0.37 17.57 5.05
N ALA A 23 0.21 17.90 6.33
CA ALA A 23 -0.45 17.03 7.30
C ALA A 23 -1.91 16.71 6.94
N GLN A 24 -2.66 17.68 6.41
CA GLN A 24 -4.04 17.50 5.95
C GLN A 24 -4.11 16.56 4.73
N VAL A 25 -3.17 16.69 3.79
CA VAL A 25 -3.07 15.80 2.63
C VAL A 25 -2.80 14.37 3.08
N ILE A 26 -1.82 14.16 3.98
CA ILE A 26 -1.47 12.82 4.50
C ILE A 26 -2.65 12.20 5.24
N SER A 27 -3.35 12.96 6.07
CA SER A 27 -4.55 12.51 6.77
C SER A 27 -5.67 12.11 5.80
N GLY A 28 -5.95 12.94 4.79
CA GLY A 28 -6.95 12.67 3.76
C GLY A 28 -6.66 11.42 2.94
N ILE A 29 -5.39 11.23 2.54
CA ILE A 29 -4.96 10.02 1.82
C ILE A 29 -5.02 8.79 2.73
N GLY A 30 -4.76 8.92 4.02
CA GLY A 30 -4.94 7.84 4.99
C GLY A 30 -6.39 7.34 5.02
N PHE A 31 -7.37 8.25 4.99
CA PHE A 31 -8.78 7.91 4.91
C PHE A 31 -9.15 7.20 3.60
N LEU A 32 -8.68 7.71 2.46
CA LEU A 32 -8.88 7.06 1.16
C LEU A 32 -8.22 5.68 1.10
N GLY A 33 -7.01 5.56 1.63
CA GLY A 33 -6.29 4.29 1.73
C GLY A 33 -7.05 3.25 2.56
N ALA A 34 -7.61 3.66 3.69
CA ALA A 34 -8.45 2.79 4.52
C ALA A 34 -9.70 2.32 3.76
N GLY A 35 -10.31 3.20 2.94
CA GLY A 35 -11.48 2.87 2.13
C GLY A 35 -11.21 1.87 0.99
N VAL A 36 -9.97 1.73 0.56
CA VAL A 36 -9.56 0.77 -0.48
C VAL A 36 -9.33 -0.63 0.09
N ILE A 37 -9.06 -0.72 1.40
CA ILE A 37 -8.81 -2.01 2.06
C ILE A 37 -10.15 -2.63 2.45
N TRP A 38 -10.46 -3.82 1.91
CA TRP A 38 -11.65 -4.58 2.30
C TRP A 38 -11.30 -6.04 2.59
N MET A 39 -12.18 -6.70 3.33
CA MET A 39 -12.06 -8.09 3.67
C MET A 39 -13.01 -8.90 2.78
N ASP A 40 -12.49 -9.90 2.09
CA ASP A 40 -13.27 -10.83 1.28
C ASP A 40 -13.96 -11.88 2.16
N LYS A 41 -14.92 -12.63 1.59
CA LYS A 41 -15.67 -13.71 2.28
C LYS A 41 -14.75 -14.78 2.88
N ASP A 42 -13.57 -14.98 2.29
CA ASP A 42 -12.54 -15.92 2.75
C ASP A 42 -11.56 -15.29 3.77
N ASN A 43 -11.94 -14.19 4.42
CA ASN A 43 -11.14 -13.46 5.41
C ASN A 43 -9.79 -12.93 4.87
N ILE A 44 -9.64 -12.82 3.54
CA ILE A 44 -8.44 -12.32 2.88
C ILE A 44 -8.54 -10.80 2.75
N LYS A 45 -7.54 -10.10 3.29
CA LYS A 45 -7.42 -8.64 3.14
C LYS A 45 -6.94 -8.29 1.74
N ARG A 46 -7.76 -7.56 1.00
CA ARG A 46 -7.43 -7.05 -0.34
C ARG A 46 -7.22 -5.53 -0.30
N GLY A 47 -6.49 -5.00 -1.27
CA GLY A 47 -6.28 -3.56 -1.43
C GLY A 47 -5.10 -2.98 -0.62
N LEU A 48 -4.38 -3.75 0.19
CA LEU A 48 -3.25 -3.27 0.99
C LEU A 48 -2.16 -2.62 0.14
N THR A 49 -1.75 -3.27 -0.95
CA THR A 49 -0.74 -2.75 -1.88
C THR A 49 -1.22 -1.47 -2.58
N THR A 50 -2.49 -1.42 -2.95
CA THR A 50 -3.10 -0.23 -3.57
C THR A 50 -3.13 0.93 -2.58
N ALA A 51 -3.53 0.70 -1.33
CA ALA A 51 -3.54 1.72 -0.29
C ALA A 51 -2.12 2.26 0.00
N ALA A 52 -1.12 1.38 0.07
CA ALA A 52 0.28 1.77 0.24
C ALA A 52 0.78 2.63 -0.93
N ASN A 53 0.44 2.26 -2.17
CA ASN A 53 0.81 3.02 -3.36
C ASN A 53 0.17 4.40 -3.40
N LEU A 54 -1.10 4.53 -3.02
CA LEU A 54 -1.78 5.82 -2.90
C LEU A 54 -1.06 6.73 -1.91
N TRP A 55 -0.67 6.18 -0.76
CA TRP A 55 0.01 6.93 0.29
C TRP A 55 1.39 7.41 -0.15
N ILE A 56 2.22 6.52 -0.73
CA ILE A 56 3.55 6.86 -1.25
C ILE A 56 3.46 7.91 -2.37
N THR A 57 2.51 7.76 -3.31
CA THR A 57 2.29 8.72 -4.41
C THR A 57 1.95 10.11 -3.87
N ALA A 58 1.16 10.20 -2.81
CA ALA A 58 0.85 11.46 -2.16
C ALA A 58 2.09 12.11 -1.53
N CYS A 59 2.94 11.31 -0.86
CA CYS A 59 4.20 11.78 -0.29
C CYS A 59 5.16 12.29 -1.36
N VAL A 60 5.32 11.56 -2.48
CA VAL A 60 6.11 12.01 -3.64
C VAL A 60 5.58 13.33 -4.17
N GLY A 61 4.26 13.49 -4.28
CA GLY A 61 3.65 14.75 -4.70
C GLY A 61 3.96 15.91 -3.75
N LEU A 62 4.00 15.68 -2.44
CA LEU A 62 4.37 16.71 -1.44
C LEU A 62 5.85 17.09 -1.55
N THR A 63 6.75 16.11 -1.73
CA THR A 63 8.20 16.38 -1.88
C THR A 63 8.51 17.17 -3.15
N ILE A 64 7.83 16.87 -4.27
CA ILE A 64 7.93 17.65 -5.51
C ILE A 64 7.42 19.08 -5.28
N GLY A 65 6.28 19.26 -4.62
CA GLY A 65 5.71 20.55 -4.30
C GLY A 65 6.60 21.39 -3.37
N TYR A 66 7.37 20.76 -2.50
CA TYR A 66 8.35 21.38 -1.62
C TYR A 66 9.64 21.79 -2.37
N GLY A 67 9.90 21.22 -3.55
CA GLY A 67 11.11 21.45 -4.33
C GLY A 67 12.23 20.45 -4.04
N ALA A 68 11.99 19.41 -3.23
CA ALA A 68 12.96 18.36 -2.90
C ALA A 68 12.94 17.24 -3.96
N TYR A 69 13.36 17.55 -5.18
CA TYR A 69 13.30 16.64 -6.32
C TYR A 69 14.16 15.39 -6.13
N ASP A 70 15.31 15.51 -5.47
CA ASP A 70 16.22 14.41 -5.20
C ASP A 70 15.53 13.32 -4.34
N LEU A 71 14.84 13.74 -3.28
CA LEU A 71 14.07 12.84 -2.42
C LEU A 71 12.90 12.19 -3.17
N ALA A 72 12.23 12.96 -4.03
CA ALA A 72 11.13 12.43 -4.84
C ALA A 72 11.61 11.32 -5.77
N ILE A 73 12.74 11.51 -6.47
CA ILE A 73 13.32 10.52 -7.38
C ILE A 73 13.73 9.25 -6.62
N ILE A 74 14.44 9.40 -5.50
CA ILE A 74 14.88 8.26 -4.67
C ILE A 74 13.65 7.47 -4.19
N THR A 75 12.60 8.14 -3.73
CA THR A 75 11.37 7.50 -3.23
C THR A 75 10.66 6.72 -4.34
N VAL A 76 10.57 7.27 -5.55
CA VAL A 76 9.98 6.57 -6.72
C VAL A 76 10.77 5.33 -7.09
N ILE A 77 12.11 5.42 -7.10
CA ILE A 77 12.98 4.27 -7.39
C ILE A 77 12.77 3.18 -6.33
N LEU A 78 12.79 3.53 -5.04
CA LEU A 78 12.55 2.58 -3.95
C LEU A 78 11.16 1.93 -4.03
N MET A 79 10.13 2.72 -4.34
CA MET A 79 8.78 2.21 -4.57
C MET A 79 8.77 1.16 -5.69
N PHE A 80 9.42 1.46 -6.82
CA PHE A 80 9.48 0.56 -7.96
C PHE A 80 10.21 -0.74 -7.63
N VAL A 81 11.32 -0.66 -6.89
CA VAL A 81 12.07 -1.81 -6.40
C VAL A 81 11.19 -2.65 -5.46
N ALA A 82 10.52 -2.02 -4.49
CA ALA A 82 9.65 -2.71 -3.52
C ALA A 82 8.48 -3.44 -4.20
N MET A 83 7.89 -2.85 -5.24
CA MET A 83 6.80 -3.48 -6.00
C MET A 83 7.26 -4.69 -6.84
N ASN A 84 8.49 -4.68 -7.32
CA ASN A 84 9.05 -5.78 -8.10
C ASN A 84 9.72 -6.86 -7.24
N LEU A 85 10.02 -6.55 -5.97
CA LEU A 85 10.69 -7.47 -5.06
C LEU A 85 9.98 -8.83 -4.91
N PRO A 86 8.63 -8.93 -4.73
CA PRO A 86 7.96 -10.23 -4.64
C PRO A 86 8.14 -11.08 -5.89
N LYS A 87 8.06 -10.46 -7.08
CA LYS A 87 8.26 -11.16 -8.35
C LYS A 87 9.70 -11.65 -8.52
N LEU A 88 10.66 -10.90 -7.99
CA LEU A 88 12.07 -11.24 -8.04
C LEU A 88 12.40 -12.39 -7.10
N VAL A 89 11.82 -12.38 -5.89
CA VAL A 89 11.98 -13.41 -4.87
C VAL A 89 11.39 -14.74 -5.34
N ASP A 90 10.21 -14.73 -5.97
CA ASP A 90 9.59 -15.92 -6.58
C ASP A 90 10.46 -16.50 -7.71
N LYS A 91 11.10 -15.63 -8.49
CA LYS A 91 11.98 -16.05 -9.60
C LYS A 91 13.31 -16.64 -9.12
N ILE A 92 13.80 -16.21 -7.96
CA ILE A 92 15.06 -16.68 -7.37
C ILE A 92 14.85 -17.94 -6.51
N GLY A 93 13.61 -18.32 -6.20
CA GLY A 93 13.29 -19.57 -5.47
C GLY A 93 13.76 -19.59 -4.00
N ILE A 94 13.92 -18.44 -3.36
CA ILE A 94 14.42 -18.33 -1.97
C ILE A 94 13.34 -18.56 -0.92
N LEU A 95 12.04 -18.47 -1.28
CA LEU A 95 10.94 -18.80 -0.38
C LEU A 95 10.28 -20.11 -0.81
N PRO A 96 10.18 -21.13 0.08
CA PRO A 96 9.38 -22.31 -0.21
C PRO A 96 7.92 -21.88 -0.41
N THR A 97 7.38 -22.24 -1.54
CA THR A 97 5.97 -22.10 -1.88
C THR A 97 5.13 -22.62 -0.73
N ARG A 98 4.33 -21.78 -0.11
CA ARG A 98 3.31 -22.20 0.86
C ARG A 98 2.18 -22.84 0.06
N GLU A 99 2.46 -24.04 -0.41
CA GLU A 99 1.55 -24.86 -1.17
C GLU A 99 0.68 -25.67 -0.20
N LYS A 100 -0.63 -25.43 -0.28
CA LYS A 100 -1.70 -26.35 0.04
C LYS A 100 -1.65 -27.12 1.38
N GLU A 101 -1.94 -26.44 2.46
CA GLU A 101 -2.52 -27.09 3.62
C GLU A 101 -4.01 -26.73 3.70
N GLY A 102 -4.85 -27.43 2.94
CA GLY A 102 -6.28 -27.12 2.90
C GLY A 102 -7.15 -28.07 2.11
N ASN A 103 -6.64 -29.24 1.66
CA ASN A 103 -7.46 -30.13 0.86
C ASN A 103 -7.57 -31.58 1.39
N ASP A 104 -7.02 -31.92 2.56
CA ASP A 104 -7.05 -33.30 3.06
C ASP A 104 -8.03 -33.53 4.22
N SER A 105 -8.81 -32.52 4.65
CA SER A 105 -9.78 -32.72 5.75
C SER A 105 -11.22 -32.97 5.31
N HIS A 106 -11.51 -33.08 4.01
CA HIS A 106 -12.87 -33.33 3.54
C HIS A 106 -13.14 -34.73 2.97
N ASN A 107 -12.15 -35.63 3.01
CA ASN A 107 -12.31 -36.95 2.40
C ASN A 107 -12.39 -38.11 3.39
N GLU A 108 -12.40 -37.84 4.71
CA GLU A 108 -12.49 -38.89 5.73
C GLU A 108 -13.86 -39.04 6.41
N SER A 109 -14.87 -38.23 6.03
CA SER A 109 -16.19 -38.27 6.69
C SER A 109 -17.34 -38.90 5.88
N THR A 110 -17.06 -39.54 4.74
CA THR A 110 -18.11 -40.13 3.90
C THR A 110 -18.00 -41.66 3.69
N SER A 111 -17.19 -42.39 4.48
CA SER A 111 -17.05 -43.82 4.33
C SER A 111 -17.63 -44.68 5.46
N ASP A 112 -18.34 -44.12 6.45
CA ASP A 112 -18.92 -44.89 7.56
C ASP A 112 -20.42 -44.61 7.76
N SER A 113 -21.24 -44.80 6.72
CA SER A 113 -22.70 -44.87 6.92
C SER A 113 -23.45 -45.75 5.91
N ASP A 114 -22.82 -46.80 5.37
CA ASP A 114 -23.57 -47.86 4.69
C ASP A 114 -23.15 -49.23 5.23
N GLY A 115 -23.78 -49.63 6.30
CA GLY A 115 -23.58 -50.97 6.87
C GLY A 115 -24.37 -51.16 8.16
N GLU A 116 -25.72 -51.24 8.07
CA GLU A 116 -26.63 -52.10 8.85
C GLU A 116 -28.09 -51.75 8.59
#